data_f88bc9de1eb0e2063701f082d63e7d13
#
_entry.id   f88bc9de1eb0e2063701f082d63e7d13
#
_cell.length_a   1.000
_cell.length_b   1.000
_cell.length_c   1.000
_cell.angle_alpha   90.00
_cell.angle_beta   90.00
_cell.angle_gamma   90.00
#
_symmetry.space_group_name_H-M   'P 1'
#
loop_
_entity.id
_entity.type
_entity.pdbx_description
1 polymer ?
#
loop_
_entity_poly.entity_id
_entity_poly.type
_entity_poly.pdbx_seq_one_letter_code
_entity_poly.pdbx_strand_id
1 'polypeptide(L)'
;MHKEFLSQIHTQRTKSVLKIENNRFFIGKEEFLPFSAEMHYFRVNKRYWSFCFERIRKAGFRIVSTAIPWNLHESPPGTFDFSGHSDPRKDLLVFLELAREFGLKVIIRPGPYVDSQWPNGGYPDYLFESADILARDSQGGLVPLPERLTGSHAKQPSLGHPRFKNQIKKYINNLSEVLKNYVFPKGPIFAIQLDHQTNSSCSPFGSDYNPESVRVLYSQFLQKKYAEIKTVKSLYREKWKSFEEATPPQQLLLKKPTDLIKYFDWISFKEEQTARHLQGLKECFQENEISILFFGNFPVHPEVLPNLSQSQLSADQFYRSGEALWKDDFYSLERQLKYWGNSNFPWLSGFYCGNSSSNPSEHRKYFPVTPVATKFMFDLALACGIKAFNFSMFVERDHWYDSPLGTDGGIQANYEIVVRLVSLNEKIPLNRLESTARVGLALYRPYWWYRSLDTRFPFDYFKELLRIFEGASQDLSHLKID
;
A
#
# COMPACT_ATOMS: atom_id res chain seq x y z
N MET A 1 28.37 9.96 -9.94
CA MET A 1 27.15 9.22 -10.32
C MET A 1 25.94 9.47 -9.40
N HIS A 2 26.06 9.49 -8.06
CA HIS A 2 24.89 9.67 -7.18
C HIS A 2 24.34 11.13 -7.14
N LYS A 3 25.19 12.13 -7.32
CA LYS A 3 24.79 13.56 -7.36
C LYS A 3 24.25 14.01 -8.73
N GLU A 4 24.67 13.40 -9.82
CA GLU A 4 24.19 13.73 -11.17
C GLU A 4 22.79 13.16 -11.44
N PHE A 5 22.44 12.00 -10.87
CA PHE A 5 21.10 11.44 -10.97
C PHE A 5 20.05 12.30 -10.25
N LEU A 6 20.41 12.91 -9.14
CA LEU A 6 19.52 13.83 -8.41
C LEU A 6 19.35 15.18 -9.13
N SER A 7 20.34 15.62 -9.95
CA SER A 7 20.23 16.86 -10.71
C SER A 7 19.34 16.74 -11.95
N GLN A 8 19.23 15.56 -12.55
CA GLN A 8 18.37 15.32 -13.71
C GLN A 8 16.88 15.26 -13.36
N ILE A 9 16.52 14.93 -12.11
CA ILE A 9 15.13 14.99 -11.62
C ILE A 9 14.66 16.44 -11.42
N HIS A 10 15.57 17.39 -11.32
CA HIS A 10 15.25 18.81 -11.05
C HIS A 10 14.92 19.64 -12.30
N THR A 11 15.04 19.11 -13.51
CA THR A 11 14.93 19.92 -14.74
C THR A 11 13.62 19.80 -15.50
N GLN A 12 12.68 18.94 -15.08
CA GLN A 12 11.32 19.05 -15.59
C GLN A 12 10.50 19.98 -14.69
N ARG A 13 10.24 21.17 -15.18
CA ARG A 13 9.32 22.17 -14.60
C ARG A 13 7.84 21.68 -14.60
N THR A 14 7.56 20.55 -14.04
CA THR A 14 6.23 20.23 -13.53
C THR A 14 6.16 20.87 -12.14
N LYS A 15 5.31 21.87 -11.96
CA LYS A 15 4.96 22.40 -10.64
C LYS A 15 4.37 21.24 -9.85
N SER A 16 5.19 20.48 -9.16
CA SER A 16 4.70 19.39 -8.32
C SER A 16 3.84 19.99 -7.24
N VAL A 17 2.61 19.55 -7.20
CA VAL A 17 1.58 20.10 -6.34
C VAL A 17 1.86 19.84 -4.89
N LEU A 18 2.30 18.62 -4.60
CA LEU A 18 2.71 18.16 -3.29
C LEU A 18 4.21 17.93 -3.29
N LYS A 19 4.89 18.56 -2.35
CA LYS A 19 6.31 18.32 -2.07
C LYS A 19 6.47 17.76 -0.68
N ILE A 20 7.49 16.94 -0.51
CA ILE A 20 7.95 16.48 0.79
C ILE A 20 9.39 16.90 0.93
N GLU A 21 9.65 17.76 1.89
CA GLU A 21 10.98 18.29 2.19
C GLU A 21 11.21 18.14 3.70
N ASN A 22 12.29 17.48 4.10
CA ASN A 22 12.63 17.24 5.52
C ASN A 22 11.43 16.64 6.32
N ASN A 23 10.79 15.61 5.79
CA ASN A 23 9.61 14.97 6.39
C ASN A 23 8.40 15.90 6.61
N ARG A 24 8.31 16.99 5.88
CA ARG A 24 7.20 17.95 5.90
C ARG A 24 6.50 17.97 4.54
N PHE A 25 5.21 18.19 4.58
CA PHE A 25 4.36 18.21 3.39
C PHE A 25 4.02 19.64 2.98
N PHE A 26 4.12 19.94 1.68
CA PHE A 26 3.85 21.27 1.12
C PHE A 26 2.97 21.16 -0.13
N ILE A 27 1.97 22.03 -0.22
CA ILE A 27 1.26 22.33 -1.47
C ILE A 27 1.72 23.69 -1.97
N GLY A 28 2.52 23.69 -3.04
CA GLY A 28 3.19 24.91 -3.48
C GLY A 28 4.21 25.39 -2.45
N LYS A 29 3.91 26.49 -1.75
CA LYS A 29 4.72 27.04 -0.64
C LYS A 29 4.04 26.86 0.73
N GLU A 30 2.81 26.41 0.76
CA GLU A 30 2.03 26.25 1.98
C GLU A 30 2.36 24.87 2.60
N GLU A 31 2.83 24.89 3.83
CA GLU A 31 3.01 23.69 4.65
C GLU A 31 1.65 23.21 5.17
N PHE A 32 1.39 21.90 5.08
CA PHE A 32 0.12 21.34 5.55
C PHE A 32 0.29 19.91 6.06
N LEU A 33 -0.67 19.43 6.84
CA LEU A 33 -0.75 18.01 7.22
C LEU A 33 -1.79 17.29 6.37
N PRO A 34 -1.39 16.22 5.68
CA PRO A 34 -2.32 15.45 4.86
C PRO A 34 -3.14 14.48 5.72
N PHE A 35 -4.14 15.04 6.43
CA PHE A 35 -5.19 14.25 7.06
C PHE A 35 -6.32 14.06 6.05
N SER A 36 -6.58 12.79 5.69
CA SER A 36 -7.63 12.43 4.74
C SER A 36 -8.70 11.56 5.37
N ALA A 37 -9.93 11.76 4.95
CA ALA A 37 -11.08 10.94 5.33
C ALA A 37 -11.41 9.97 4.19
N GLU A 38 -11.40 8.66 4.45
CA GLU A 38 -11.72 7.68 3.42
C GLU A 38 -13.22 7.45 3.30
N MET A 39 -13.72 7.63 2.07
CA MET A 39 -15.09 7.38 1.69
C MET A 39 -15.14 6.71 0.31
N HIS A 40 -15.72 5.54 0.22
CA HIS A 40 -15.88 4.84 -1.06
C HIS A 40 -17.22 5.22 -1.70
N TYR A 41 -17.18 6.09 -2.75
CA TYR A 41 -18.38 6.55 -3.47
C TYR A 41 -19.28 5.41 -3.93
N PHE A 42 -18.71 4.31 -4.38
CA PHE A 42 -19.44 3.15 -4.89
C PHE A 42 -20.13 2.30 -3.80
N ARG A 43 -19.89 2.59 -2.51
CA ARG A 43 -20.49 1.89 -1.36
C ARG A 43 -21.45 2.76 -0.57
N VAL A 44 -21.48 4.04 -0.84
CA VAL A 44 -22.37 5.01 -0.21
C VAL A 44 -23.41 5.46 -1.23
N ASN A 45 -24.70 5.42 -0.87
CA ASN A 45 -25.75 5.87 -1.79
C ASN A 45 -25.51 7.34 -2.18
N LYS A 46 -25.54 7.65 -3.48
CA LYS A 46 -25.23 8.96 -4.06
C LYS A 46 -25.99 10.11 -3.39
N ARG A 47 -27.23 9.90 -2.96
CA ARG A 47 -28.06 10.91 -2.28
C ARG A 47 -27.46 11.43 -0.97
N TYR A 48 -26.52 10.67 -0.36
CA TYR A 48 -25.90 11.02 0.91
C TYR A 48 -24.50 11.63 0.76
N TRP A 49 -23.91 11.67 -0.45
CA TRP A 49 -22.55 12.15 -0.65
C TRP A 49 -22.35 13.58 -0.15
N SER A 50 -23.29 14.49 -0.45
CA SER A 50 -23.21 15.87 0.01
C SER A 50 -23.23 15.99 1.54
N PHE A 51 -24.06 15.18 2.21
CA PHE A 51 -24.09 15.14 3.68
C PHE A 51 -22.76 14.62 4.27
N CYS A 52 -22.20 13.57 3.67
CA CYS A 52 -20.90 13.04 4.07
C CYS A 52 -19.80 14.10 3.89
N PHE A 53 -19.74 14.76 2.74
CA PHE A 53 -18.73 15.78 2.45
C PHE A 53 -18.86 17.00 3.36
N GLU A 54 -20.07 17.47 3.64
CA GLU A 54 -20.31 18.54 4.61
C GLU A 54 -19.72 18.18 5.98
N ARG A 55 -19.98 16.96 6.47
CA ARG A 55 -19.48 16.51 7.77
C ARG A 55 -17.99 16.24 7.80
N ILE A 56 -17.42 15.71 6.71
CA ILE A 56 -15.97 15.61 6.52
C ILE A 56 -15.32 16.98 6.62
N ARG A 57 -15.90 17.99 5.98
CA ARG A 57 -15.42 19.38 6.07
C ARG A 57 -15.56 19.97 7.48
N LYS A 58 -16.71 19.77 8.12
CA LYS A 58 -16.95 20.20 9.50
C LYS A 58 -16.01 19.54 10.50
N ALA A 59 -15.58 18.29 10.22
CA ALA A 59 -14.57 17.60 11.03
C ALA A 59 -13.14 18.14 10.83
N GLY A 60 -12.93 19.14 9.95
CA GLY A 60 -11.63 19.77 9.71
C GLY A 60 -10.82 19.16 8.58
N PHE A 61 -11.30 18.12 7.91
CA PHE A 61 -10.59 17.54 6.78
C PHE A 61 -10.60 18.43 5.55
N ARG A 62 -9.49 18.45 4.83
CA ARG A 62 -9.33 19.09 3.52
C ARG A 62 -9.12 18.09 2.39
N ILE A 63 -9.04 16.80 2.73
CA ILE A 63 -8.76 15.71 1.79
C ILE A 63 -9.74 14.59 2.02
N VAL A 64 -10.27 14.04 0.94
CA VAL A 64 -11.00 12.76 0.91
C VAL A 64 -10.21 11.75 0.10
N SER A 65 -10.23 10.47 0.50
CA SER A 65 -9.64 9.38 -0.26
C SER A 65 -10.70 8.38 -0.69
N THR A 66 -10.51 7.77 -1.86
CA THR A 66 -11.41 6.74 -2.39
C THR A 66 -10.67 5.75 -3.28
N ALA A 67 -11.15 4.50 -3.31
CA ALA A 67 -10.73 3.51 -4.31
C ALA A 67 -11.55 3.67 -5.60
N ILE A 68 -11.03 3.13 -6.71
CA ILE A 68 -11.73 3.02 -8.00
C ILE A 68 -11.60 1.57 -8.46
N PRO A 69 -12.58 0.68 -8.16
CA PRO A 69 -12.48 -0.73 -8.55
C PRO A 69 -12.60 -0.89 -10.07
N TRP A 70 -11.63 -1.55 -10.67
CA TRP A 70 -11.60 -1.75 -12.12
C TRP A 70 -12.82 -2.52 -12.62
N ASN A 71 -13.17 -3.65 -11.96
CA ASN A 71 -14.33 -4.48 -12.34
C ASN A 71 -15.70 -3.80 -12.18
N LEU A 72 -15.79 -2.74 -11.38
CA LEU A 72 -17.00 -1.93 -11.29
C LEU A 72 -17.18 -1.10 -12.56
N HIS A 73 -16.10 -0.51 -13.04
CA HIS A 73 -16.14 0.45 -14.14
C HIS A 73 -16.05 -0.18 -15.53
N GLU A 74 -15.43 -1.36 -15.65
CA GLU A 74 -15.37 -2.12 -16.90
C GLU A 74 -16.36 -3.29 -16.88
N SER A 75 -17.49 -3.13 -17.56
CA SER A 75 -18.51 -4.19 -17.70
C SER A 75 -19.48 -3.85 -18.84
N PRO A 76 -19.52 -4.65 -19.92
CA PRO A 76 -18.69 -5.83 -20.25
C PRO A 76 -17.23 -5.47 -20.60
N PRO A 77 -16.33 -6.47 -20.82
CA PRO A 77 -14.94 -6.22 -21.17
C PRO A 77 -14.76 -5.21 -22.31
N GLY A 78 -13.89 -4.24 -22.12
CA GLY A 78 -13.63 -3.15 -23.06
C GLY A 78 -14.63 -1.99 -23.00
N THR A 79 -15.70 -2.09 -22.20
CA THR A 79 -16.71 -1.03 -22.05
C THR A 79 -16.60 -0.40 -20.68
N PHE A 80 -16.28 0.90 -20.65
CA PHE A 80 -16.04 1.64 -19.41
C PHE A 80 -17.14 2.66 -19.13
N ASP A 81 -17.58 2.72 -17.87
CA ASP A 81 -18.51 3.74 -17.37
C ASP A 81 -17.95 4.36 -16.10
N PHE A 82 -17.63 5.66 -16.15
CA PHE A 82 -17.19 6.47 -15.01
C PHE A 82 -18.19 7.59 -14.69
N SER A 83 -19.29 7.66 -15.42
CA SER A 83 -20.32 8.70 -15.32
C SER A 83 -21.59 8.23 -14.62
N GLY A 84 -21.66 6.97 -14.24
CA GLY A 84 -22.84 6.41 -13.60
C GLY A 84 -24.04 6.20 -14.54
N HIS A 85 -23.80 6.14 -15.84
CA HIS A 85 -24.87 5.95 -16.82
C HIS A 85 -25.55 4.58 -16.67
N SER A 86 -24.76 3.53 -16.48
CA SER A 86 -25.28 2.17 -16.31
C SER A 86 -25.62 1.81 -14.87
N ASP A 87 -24.97 2.43 -13.90
CA ASP A 87 -25.16 2.20 -12.45
C ASP A 87 -24.71 3.46 -11.68
N PRO A 88 -25.58 4.05 -10.85
CA PRO A 88 -25.23 5.24 -10.05
C PRO A 88 -23.96 5.10 -9.19
N ARG A 89 -23.58 3.87 -8.81
CA ARG A 89 -22.35 3.58 -8.07
C ARG A 89 -21.07 3.84 -8.89
N LYS A 90 -21.18 3.93 -10.22
CA LYS A 90 -20.06 4.21 -11.13
C LYS A 90 -19.81 5.70 -11.33
N ASP A 91 -20.61 6.58 -10.73
CA ASP A 91 -20.55 8.02 -10.98
C ASP A 91 -19.38 8.69 -10.25
N LEU A 92 -18.18 8.36 -10.70
CA LEU A 92 -16.93 8.94 -10.23
C LEU A 92 -16.87 10.46 -10.51
N LEU A 93 -17.42 10.88 -11.66
CA LEU A 93 -17.31 12.28 -12.09
C LEU A 93 -18.08 13.20 -11.14
N VAL A 94 -19.32 12.86 -10.78
CA VAL A 94 -20.10 13.66 -9.81
C VAL A 94 -19.45 13.64 -8.43
N PHE A 95 -18.86 12.51 -8.02
CA PHE A 95 -18.11 12.47 -6.75
C PHE A 95 -16.94 13.46 -6.75
N LEU A 96 -16.18 13.56 -7.84
CA LEU A 96 -15.07 14.49 -7.98
C LEU A 96 -15.55 15.96 -8.04
N GLU A 97 -16.66 16.23 -8.74
CA GLU A 97 -17.26 17.57 -8.77
C GLU A 97 -17.73 18.01 -7.38
N LEU A 98 -18.43 17.15 -6.65
CA LEU A 98 -18.83 17.44 -5.28
C LEU A 98 -17.61 17.68 -4.37
N ALA A 99 -16.56 16.89 -4.49
CA ALA A 99 -15.33 17.14 -3.74
C ALA A 99 -14.78 18.54 -4.05
N ARG A 100 -14.79 18.98 -5.30
CA ARG A 100 -14.39 20.33 -5.72
C ARG A 100 -15.29 21.41 -5.13
N GLU A 101 -16.61 21.24 -5.18
CA GLU A 101 -17.60 22.17 -4.62
C GLU A 101 -17.42 22.35 -3.11
N PHE A 102 -17.15 21.27 -2.38
CA PHE A 102 -16.86 21.32 -0.96
C PHE A 102 -15.43 21.76 -0.63
N GLY A 103 -14.61 22.11 -1.64
CA GLY A 103 -13.22 22.54 -1.46
C GLY A 103 -12.31 21.43 -0.92
N LEU A 104 -12.65 20.16 -1.18
CA LEU A 104 -11.86 19.01 -0.80
C LEU A 104 -10.86 18.64 -1.91
N LYS A 105 -9.64 18.29 -1.53
CA LYS A 105 -8.71 17.57 -2.39
C LYS A 105 -9.02 16.08 -2.36
N VAL A 106 -8.60 15.35 -3.41
CA VAL A 106 -8.88 13.93 -3.54
C VAL A 106 -7.60 13.13 -3.72
N ILE A 107 -7.49 12.04 -2.96
CA ILE A 107 -6.55 10.94 -3.20
C ILE A 107 -7.33 9.81 -3.82
N ILE A 108 -6.93 9.35 -4.98
CA ILE A 108 -7.53 8.17 -5.61
C ILE A 108 -6.62 6.95 -5.50
N ARG A 109 -7.24 5.77 -5.37
CA ARG A 109 -6.61 4.46 -5.45
C ARG A 109 -7.24 3.64 -6.58
N PRO A 110 -6.72 3.76 -7.81
CA PRO A 110 -7.31 3.11 -8.97
C PRO A 110 -6.98 1.62 -9.10
N GLY A 111 -6.14 1.08 -8.23
CA GLY A 111 -5.67 -0.28 -8.35
C GLY A 111 -4.47 -0.44 -9.29
N PRO A 112 -4.35 -1.59 -9.96
CA PRO A 112 -5.39 -2.57 -10.37
C PRO A 112 -6.02 -3.40 -9.25
N TYR A 113 -5.32 -3.65 -8.14
CA TYR A 113 -5.87 -4.27 -6.94
C TYR A 113 -6.25 -3.18 -5.93
N VAL A 114 -7.49 -3.19 -5.46
CA VAL A 114 -7.98 -2.19 -4.51
C VAL A 114 -8.31 -2.77 -3.14
N ASP A 115 -8.35 -4.09 -2.99
CA ASP A 115 -8.85 -4.80 -1.81
C ASP A 115 -10.24 -4.26 -1.40
N SER A 116 -10.30 -3.43 -0.39
CA SER A 116 -11.51 -2.79 0.15
C SER A 116 -12.63 -3.79 0.44
N GLN A 117 -12.30 -5.09 0.57
CA GLN A 117 -13.27 -6.19 0.64
C GLN A 117 -14.25 -6.15 -0.55
N TRP A 118 -13.76 -5.72 -1.70
CA TRP A 118 -14.51 -5.67 -2.94
C TRP A 118 -14.33 -6.99 -3.72
N PRO A 119 -15.38 -7.45 -4.44
CA PRO A 119 -15.28 -8.70 -5.21
C PRO A 119 -14.02 -8.73 -6.08
N ASN A 120 -13.30 -9.85 -6.02
CA ASN A 120 -12.04 -10.08 -6.72
C ASN A 120 -10.93 -9.03 -6.46
N GLY A 121 -11.03 -8.31 -5.33
CA GLY A 121 -10.10 -7.20 -5.03
C GLY A 121 -10.11 -6.08 -6.07
N GLY A 122 -11.15 -6.00 -6.90
CA GLY A 122 -11.30 -5.02 -7.98
C GLY A 122 -10.91 -5.52 -9.37
N TYR A 123 -10.36 -6.71 -9.51
CA TYR A 123 -10.03 -7.27 -10.82
C TYR A 123 -11.27 -7.73 -11.58
N PRO A 124 -11.39 -7.49 -12.89
CA PRO A 124 -12.44 -8.06 -13.73
C PRO A 124 -12.37 -9.58 -13.83
N ASP A 125 -13.54 -10.23 -13.88
CA ASP A 125 -13.66 -11.70 -13.91
C ASP A 125 -12.93 -12.34 -15.09
N TYR A 126 -12.95 -11.71 -16.26
CA TYR A 126 -12.31 -12.23 -17.48
C TYR A 126 -10.79 -12.42 -17.34
N LEU A 127 -10.14 -11.76 -16.38
CA LEU A 127 -8.72 -11.98 -16.12
C LEU A 127 -8.45 -13.38 -15.56
N PHE A 128 -9.43 -14.02 -14.95
CA PHE A 128 -9.29 -15.34 -14.35
C PHE A 128 -9.65 -16.49 -15.31
N GLU A 129 -10.21 -16.16 -16.46
CA GLU A 129 -10.52 -17.15 -17.51
C GLU A 129 -9.26 -17.71 -18.20
N SER A 130 -8.17 -16.95 -18.16
CA SER A 130 -6.88 -17.30 -18.77
C SER A 130 -5.85 -17.67 -17.72
N ALA A 131 -5.70 -18.98 -17.44
CA ALA A 131 -4.78 -19.47 -16.42
C ALA A 131 -3.29 -19.17 -16.68
N ASP A 132 -2.94 -18.79 -17.91
CA ASP A 132 -1.58 -18.42 -18.30
C ASP A 132 -1.12 -17.09 -17.67
N ILE A 133 -2.03 -16.15 -17.43
CA ILE A 133 -1.69 -14.85 -16.82
C ILE A 133 -1.63 -14.92 -15.30
N LEU A 134 -2.04 -16.01 -14.68
CA LEU A 134 -2.15 -16.12 -13.23
C LEU A 134 -0.82 -16.49 -12.57
N ALA A 135 -0.61 -15.96 -11.38
CA ALA A 135 0.53 -16.28 -10.54
C ALA A 135 0.50 -17.75 -10.08
N ARG A 136 1.67 -18.33 -9.96
CA ARG A 136 1.84 -19.70 -9.50
C ARG A 136 2.76 -19.73 -8.28
N ASP A 137 2.53 -20.71 -7.43
CA ASP A 137 3.47 -21.07 -6.36
C ASP A 137 4.63 -21.91 -6.92
N SER A 138 5.58 -22.27 -6.06
CA SER A 138 6.75 -23.07 -6.43
C SER A 138 6.41 -24.50 -6.89
N GLN A 139 5.21 -25.00 -6.62
CA GLN A 139 4.72 -26.31 -7.05
C GLN A 139 3.86 -26.24 -8.31
N GLY A 140 3.68 -25.03 -8.87
CA GLY A 140 2.86 -24.79 -10.06
C GLY A 140 1.38 -24.58 -9.77
N GLY A 141 0.95 -24.58 -8.52
CA GLY A 141 -0.41 -24.27 -8.09
C GLY A 141 -0.78 -22.80 -8.32
N LEU A 142 -2.05 -22.53 -8.62
CA LEU A 142 -2.53 -21.15 -8.78
C LEU A 142 -2.63 -20.46 -7.42
N VAL A 143 -2.06 -19.26 -7.32
CA VAL A 143 -2.06 -18.47 -6.09
C VAL A 143 -3.42 -17.81 -5.87
N PRO A 144 -4.13 -18.09 -4.76
CA PRO A 144 -5.40 -17.41 -4.47
C PRO A 144 -5.17 -15.94 -4.13
N LEU A 145 -6.14 -15.09 -4.46
CA LEU A 145 -6.22 -13.77 -3.84
C LEU A 145 -6.57 -13.94 -2.35
N PRO A 146 -6.11 -13.01 -1.49
CA PRO A 146 -6.53 -13.02 -0.09
C PRO A 146 -8.05 -13.00 0.03
N GLU A 147 -8.62 -14.05 0.58
CA GLU A 147 -10.06 -14.15 0.78
C GLU A 147 -10.45 -13.35 2.03
N ARG A 148 -11.06 -12.19 1.80
CA ARG A 148 -11.57 -11.35 2.88
C ARG A 148 -13.05 -11.13 2.70
N LEU A 149 -13.90 -11.99 3.22
CA LEU A 149 -15.37 -11.85 3.31
C LEU A 149 -16.19 -12.10 2.03
N THR A 150 -15.62 -12.24 0.85
CA THR A 150 -16.40 -12.27 -0.40
C THR A 150 -16.64 -13.66 -0.98
N GLY A 151 -16.07 -14.73 -0.40
CA GLY A 151 -16.16 -16.09 -0.96
C GLY A 151 -15.58 -16.22 -2.37
N SER A 152 -14.73 -15.29 -2.77
CA SER A 152 -14.15 -15.24 -4.10
C SER A 152 -13.12 -16.36 -4.30
N HIS A 153 -13.27 -17.12 -5.37
CA HIS A 153 -12.26 -18.08 -5.85
C HIS A 153 -11.22 -17.45 -6.79
N ALA A 154 -11.16 -16.12 -6.84
CA ALA A 154 -10.25 -15.38 -7.68
C ALA A 154 -8.79 -15.71 -7.36
N LYS A 155 -7.97 -15.69 -8.41
CA LYS A 155 -6.54 -15.99 -8.35
C LYS A 155 -5.74 -14.72 -8.58
N GLN A 156 -4.55 -14.68 -8.03
CA GLN A 156 -3.66 -13.54 -8.20
C GLN A 156 -3.13 -13.50 -9.65
N PRO A 157 -3.25 -12.37 -10.37
CA PRO A 157 -2.54 -12.20 -11.63
C PRO A 157 -1.02 -12.10 -11.42
N SER A 158 -0.25 -12.57 -12.39
CA SER A 158 1.22 -12.42 -12.37
C SER A 158 1.63 -11.01 -12.78
N LEU A 159 2.27 -10.28 -11.87
CA LEU A 159 2.68 -8.88 -12.08
C LEU A 159 3.66 -8.71 -13.25
N GLY A 160 4.43 -9.77 -13.54
CA GLY A 160 5.40 -9.78 -14.65
C GLY A 160 4.79 -10.09 -16.01
N HIS A 161 3.59 -10.67 -16.08
CA HIS A 161 3.05 -11.22 -17.32
C HIS A 161 2.66 -10.15 -18.35
N PRO A 162 3.14 -10.22 -19.62
CA PRO A 162 2.92 -9.17 -20.62
C PRO A 162 1.44 -8.89 -20.91
N ARG A 163 0.61 -9.92 -21.01
CA ARG A 163 -0.84 -9.75 -21.26
C ARG A 163 -1.52 -9.03 -20.12
N PHE A 164 -1.18 -9.36 -18.87
CA PHE A 164 -1.73 -8.66 -17.71
C PHE A 164 -1.35 -7.18 -17.72
N LYS A 165 -0.07 -6.87 -17.98
CA LYS A 165 0.40 -5.47 -18.12
C LYS A 165 -0.37 -4.72 -19.22
N ASN A 166 -0.62 -5.37 -20.35
CA ASN A 166 -1.39 -4.75 -21.44
C ASN A 166 -2.85 -4.47 -21.04
N GLN A 167 -3.49 -5.34 -20.28
CA GLN A 167 -4.84 -5.10 -19.76
C GLN A 167 -4.87 -3.93 -18.76
N ILE A 168 -3.91 -3.87 -17.85
CA ILE A 168 -3.75 -2.73 -16.95
C ILE A 168 -3.57 -1.43 -17.74
N LYS A 169 -2.72 -1.42 -18.77
CA LYS A 169 -2.49 -0.23 -19.59
C LYS A 169 -3.77 0.25 -20.28
N LYS A 170 -4.60 -0.67 -20.79
CA LYS A 170 -5.91 -0.33 -21.35
C LYS A 170 -6.84 0.31 -20.32
N TYR A 171 -6.92 -0.27 -19.12
CA TYR A 171 -7.72 0.28 -18.03
C TYR A 171 -7.25 1.68 -17.64
N ILE A 172 -5.95 1.86 -17.40
CA ILE A 172 -5.39 3.15 -16.98
C ILE A 172 -5.58 4.20 -18.09
N ASN A 173 -5.45 3.84 -19.35
CA ASN A 173 -5.68 4.78 -20.46
C ASN A 173 -7.13 5.30 -20.47
N ASN A 174 -8.12 4.40 -20.36
CA ASN A 174 -9.53 4.79 -20.31
C ASN A 174 -9.85 5.63 -19.06
N LEU A 175 -9.31 5.25 -17.92
CA LEU A 175 -9.47 6.01 -16.68
C LEU A 175 -8.82 7.40 -16.80
N SER A 176 -7.60 7.49 -17.34
CA SER A 176 -6.86 8.74 -17.50
C SER A 176 -7.56 9.75 -18.40
N GLU A 177 -8.23 9.28 -19.46
CA GLU A 177 -9.02 10.15 -20.34
C GLU A 177 -10.09 10.94 -19.58
N VAL A 178 -10.73 10.32 -18.60
CA VAL A 178 -11.72 10.99 -17.75
C VAL A 178 -11.04 11.84 -16.66
N LEU A 179 -9.95 11.35 -16.08
CA LEU A 179 -9.30 12.01 -14.94
C LEU A 179 -8.49 13.25 -15.30
N LYS A 180 -7.98 13.40 -16.51
CA LYS A 180 -7.08 14.50 -16.91
C LYS A 180 -7.63 15.90 -16.64
N ASN A 181 -8.96 16.06 -16.61
CA ASN A 181 -9.60 17.33 -16.28
C ASN A 181 -9.86 17.52 -14.78
N TYR A 182 -9.70 16.46 -14.00
CA TYR A 182 -9.89 16.44 -12.55
C TYR A 182 -8.59 16.43 -11.76
N VAL A 183 -7.46 16.35 -12.44
CA VAL A 183 -6.12 16.41 -11.82
C VAL A 183 -5.76 17.86 -11.50
N PHE A 184 -5.19 18.08 -10.33
CA PHE A 184 -4.70 19.38 -9.91
C PHE A 184 -3.67 19.96 -10.92
N PRO A 185 -3.68 21.28 -11.21
CA PRO A 185 -4.51 22.32 -10.56
C PRO A 185 -5.93 22.48 -11.13
N LYS A 186 -6.28 21.77 -12.20
CA LYS A 186 -7.59 21.91 -12.85
C LYS A 186 -8.73 21.33 -12.01
N GLY A 187 -8.47 20.28 -11.26
CA GLY A 187 -9.45 19.58 -10.43
C GLY A 187 -8.95 19.20 -9.05
N PRO A 188 -9.72 18.39 -8.30
CA PRO A 188 -9.43 18.10 -6.91
C PRO A 188 -8.38 17.00 -6.71
N ILE A 189 -8.09 16.15 -7.70
CA ILE A 189 -7.15 15.02 -7.56
C ILE A 189 -5.73 15.55 -7.47
N PHE A 190 -5.05 15.34 -6.34
CA PHE A 190 -3.68 15.79 -6.13
C PHE A 190 -2.67 14.66 -5.90
N ALA A 191 -3.14 13.45 -5.62
CA ALA A 191 -2.30 12.28 -5.42
C ALA A 191 -2.99 11.00 -5.88
N ILE A 192 -2.19 10.03 -6.34
CA ILE A 192 -2.61 8.70 -6.73
C ILE A 192 -1.82 7.67 -5.91
N GLN A 193 -2.55 6.85 -5.15
CA GLN A 193 -1.98 5.64 -4.57
C GLN A 193 -1.98 4.54 -5.64
N LEU A 194 -0.77 4.12 -6.03
CA LEU A 194 -0.58 3.05 -7.01
C LEU A 194 -0.79 1.70 -6.35
N ASP A 195 -1.77 0.95 -6.87
CA ASP A 195 -2.12 -0.38 -6.37
C ASP A 195 -2.46 -0.39 -4.87
N HIS A 196 -2.67 -1.57 -4.29
CA HIS A 196 -2.93 -1.72 -2.87
C HIS A 196 -2.22 -2.94 -2.30
N GLN A 197 -1.45 -2.74 -1.23
CA GLN A 197 -0.74 -3.81 -0.53
C GLN A 197 0.08 -4.71 -1.47
N THR A 198 0.68 -4.14 -2.50
CA THR A 198 1.44 -4.87 -3.51
C THR A 198 2.65 -5.52 -2.88
N ASN A 199 2.61 -6.83 -2.70
CA ASN A 199 3.70 -7.56 -2.10
C ASN A 199 3.81 -8.99 -2.65
N SER A 200 4.87 -9.25 -3.40
CA SER A 200 5.20 -10.58 -3.91
C SER A 200 6.29 -11.29 -3.09
N SER A 201 6.92 -10.61 -2.14
CA SER A 201 8.10 -11.13 -1.42
C SER A 201 7.80 -11.80 -0.10
N CYS A 202 6.61 -11.61 0.50
CA CYS A 202 6.25 -12.16 1.81
C CYS A 202 6.25 -13.69 1.88
N SER A 203 6.12 -14.36 0.74
CA SER A 203 6.23 -15.81 0.65
C SER A 203 7.15 -16.17 -0.50
N PRO A 204 8.44 -16.41 -0.24
CA PRO A 204 9.42 -16.69 -1.30
C PRO A 204 9.02 -17.82 -2.24
N PHE A 205 8.37 -18.86 -1.71
CA PHE A 205 7.91 -20.02 -2.47
C PHE A 205 6.42 -20.01 -2.82
N GLY A 206 5.66 -19.06 -2.26
CA GLY A 206 4.21 -18.93 -2.45
C GLY A 206 3.78 -18.15 -3.69
N SER A 207 4.64 -17.34 -4.27
CA SER A 207 4.38 -16.52 -5.48
C SER A 207 5.68 -15.84 -5.94
N ASP A 208 5.88 -15.38 -7.14
CA ASP A 208 5.14 -15.63 -8.38
C ASP A 208 6.07 -16.45 -9.30
N TYR A 209 5.69 -17.69 -9.58
CA TYR A 209 6.43 -18.62 -10.44
C TYR A 209 5.78 -18.76 -11.83
N ASN A 210 5.03 -17.78 -12.27
CA ASN A 210 4.45 -17.81 -13.61
C ASN A 210 5.56 -17.98 -14.67
N PRO A 211 5.51 -19.01 -15.53
CA PRO A 211 6.58 -19.36 -16.45
C PRO A 211 6.97 -18.21 -17.40
N GLU A 212 5.99 -17.48 -17.93
CA GLU A 212 6.24 -16.37 -18.86
C GLU A 212 6.93 -15.18 -18.16
N SER A 213 6.55 -14.91 -16.90
CA SER A 213 7.18 -13.88 -16.11
C SER A 213 8.59 -14.24 -15.69
N VAL A 214 8.78 -15.47 -15.20
CA VAL A 214 10.06 -15.93 -14.63
C VAL A 214 11.10 -16.16 -15.72
N ARG A 215 10.76 -16.83 -16.81
CA ARG A 215 11.70 -17.20 -17.87
C ARG A 215 12.45 -15.98 -18.45
N VAL A 216 11.75 -14.89 -18.66
CA VAL A 216 12.35 -13.68 -19.24
C VAL A 216 12.95 -12.78 -18.16
N LEU A 217 12.17 -12.46 -17.15
CA LEU A 217 12.52 -11.40 -16.20
C LEU A 217 13.58 -11.85 -15.19
N TYR A 218 13.53 -13.11 -14.74
CA TYR A 218 14.53 -13.66 -13.83
C TYR A 218 15.88 -13.86 -14.54
N SER A 219 15.87 -14.33 -15.78
CA SER A 219 17.04 -14.40 -16.63
C SER A 219 17.73 -13.04 -16.79
N GLN A 220 16.94 -12.01 -17.13
CA GLN A 220 17.45 -10.62 -17.25
C GLN A 220 18.00 -10.09 -15.92
N PHE A 221 17.35 -10.37 -14.81
CA PHE A 221 17.81 -10.00 -13.48
C PHE A 221 19.19 -10.60 -13.17
N LEU A 222 19.35 -11.92 -13.37
CA LEU A 222 20.61 -12.59 -13.13
C LEU A 222 21.72 -12.10 -14.08
N GLN A 223 21.39 -11.90 -15.36
CA GLN A 223 22.33 -11.34 -16.32
C GLN A 223 22.82 -9.94 -15.93
N LYS A 224 21.92 -9.07 -15.51
CA LYS A 224 22.25 -7.73 -15.01
C LYS A 224 23.14 -7.77 -13.77
N LYS A 225 22.88 -8.73 -12.86
CA LYS A 225 23.61 -8.84 -11.60
C LYS A 225 25.00 -9.44 -11.75
N TYR A 226 25.15 -10.46 -12.59
CA TYR A 226 26.36 -11.29 -12.66
C TYR A 226 27.16 -11.14 -13.95
N ALA A 227 26.62 -10.53 -14.97
CA ALA A 227 27.22 -10.35 -16.30
C ALA A 227 27.56 -11.67 -17.03
N GLU A 228 28.15 -12.66 -16.34
CA GLU A 228 28.59 -13.93 -16.91
C GLU A 228 27.88 -15.14 -16.30
N ILE A 229 27.32 -16.00 -17.13
CA ILE A 229 26.62 -17.22 -16.70
C ILE A 229 27.52 -18.17 -15.87
N LYS A 230 28.81 -18.23 -16.18
CA LYS A 230 29.76 -19.08 -15.44
C LYS A 230 29.83 -18.72 -13.95
N THR A 231 29.69 -17.44 -13.59
CA THR A 231 29.66 -16.97 -12.21
C THR A 231 28.44 -17.52 -11.47
N VAL A 232 27.26 -17.41 -12.06
CA VAL A 232 26.00 -17.91 -11.46
C VAL A 232 26.04 -19.43 -11.33
N LYS A 233 26.49 -20.14 -12.36
CA LYS A 233 26.64 -21.59 -12.34
C LYS A 233 27.51 -22.07 -11.17
N SER A 234 28.63 -21.39 -10.96
CA SER A 234 29.55 -21.72 -9.87
C SER A 234 28.90 -21.47 -8.50
N LEU A 235 28.26 -20.30 -8.32
CA LEU A 235 27.60 -19.91 -7.07
C LEU A 235 26.42 -20.81 -6.71
N TYR A 236 25.56 -21.12 -7.71
CA TYR A 236 24.35 -21.90 -7.51
C TYR A 236 24.58 -23.41 -7.65
N ARG A 237 25.72 -23.81 -8.18
CA ARG A 237 26.07 -25.20 -8.53
C ARG A 237 25.11 -25.82 -9.53
N GLU A 238 24.67 -25.03 -10.48
CA GLU A 238 23.77 -25.44 -11.53
C GLU A 238 24.54 -25.73 -12.83
N LYS A 239 23.88 -26.46 -13.74
CA LYS A 239 24.50 -26.87 -15.03
C LYS A 239 24.00 -26.04 -16.21
N TRP A 240 23.39 -24.88 -15.97
CA TRP A 240 22.84 -24.01 -17.01
C TRP A 240 23.89 -23.62 -18.03
N LYS A 241 23.50 -23.59 -19.30
CA LYS A 241 24.36 -23.16 -20.40
C LYS A 241 24.23 -21.66 -20.67
N SER A 242 23.05 -21.10 -20.38
CA SER A 242 22.72 -19.69 -20.56
C SER A 242 21.84 -19.19 -19.42
N PHE A 243 21.60 -17.87 -19.37
CA PHE A 243 20.71 -17.26 -18.37
C PHE A 243 19.23 -17.67 -18.58
N GLU A 244 18.84 -17.98 -19.82
CA GLU A 244 17.47 -18.40 -20.17
C GLU A 244 17.11 -19.78 -19.57
N GLU A 245 18.12 -20.58 -19.24
CA GLU A 245 17.92 -21.86 -18.54
C GLU A 245 17.79 -21.70 -17.03
N ALA A 246 18.00 -20.47 -16.51
CA ALA A 246 17.97 -20.23 -15.08
C ALA A 246 16.55 -20.43 -14.50
N THR A 247 16.47 -21.29 -13.51
CA THR A 247 15.22 -21.57 -12.79
C THR A 247 15.31 -21.07 -11.35
N PRO A 248 14.22 -20.51 -10.80
CA PRO A 248 14.19 -20.08 -9.40
C PRO A 248 14.21 -21.29 -8.45
N PRO A 249 14.68 -21.08 -7.20
CA PRO A 249 14.62 -22.14 -6.18
C PRO A 249 13.18 -22.43 -5.80
N GLN A 250 12.79 -23.72 -5.78
CA GLN A 250 11.43 -24.15 -5.50
C GLN A 250 11.18 -24.48 -4.02
N GLN A 251 12.23 -24.78 -3.27
CA GLN A 251 12.19 -25.12 -1.85
C GLN A 251 13.52 -24.78 -1.19
N LEU A 252 13.52 -24.66 0.13
CA LEU A 252 14.74 -24.36 0.88
C LEU A 252 15.59 -25.64 1.05
N LEU A 253 16.74 -25.67 0.41
CA LEU A 253 17.73 -26.75 0.52
C LEU A 253 19.10 -26.14 0.80
N LEU A 254 19.51 -26.12 2.06
CA LEU A 254 20.79 -25.56 2.51
C LEU A 254 21.73 -26.70 2.91
N LYS A 255 22.89 -26.78 2.26
CA LYS A 255 24.00 -27.66 2.65
C LYS A 255 25.16 -26.87 3.26
N LYS A 256 25.29 -25.61 2.86
CA LYS A 256 26.30 -24.68 3.37
C LYS A 256 25.79 -23.23 3.27
N PRO A 257 26.37 -22.27 4.01
CA PRO A 257 25.91 -20.87 4.03
C PRO A 257 25.85 -20.19 2.65
N THR A 258 26.78 -20.54 1.74
CA THR A 258 26.79 -19.98 0.38
C THR A 258 25.58 -20.37 -0.46
N ASP A 259 24.82 -21.41 -0.05
CA ASP A 259 23.59 -21.78 -0.75
C ASP A 259 22.48 -20.72 -0.57
N LEU A 260 22.58 -19.86 0.44
CA LEU A 260 21.66 -18.75 0.65
C LEU A 260 21.67 -17.73 -0.50
N ILE A 261 22.77 -17.62 -1.26
CA ILE A 261 22.92 -16.62 -2.32
C ILE A 261 21.78 -16.72 -3.33
N LYS A 262 21.46 -17.93 -3.80
CA LYS A 262 20.37 -18.13 -4.79
C LYS A 262 18.98 -17.76 -4.26
N TYR A 263 18.76 -17.94 -2.96
CA TYR A 263 17.48 -17.57 -2.32
C TYR A 263 17.37 -16.07 -2.12
N PHE A 264 18.46 -15.42 -1.73
CA PHE A 264 18.51 -13.98 -1.62
C PHE A 264 18.35 -13.29 -2.97
N ASP A 265 18.90 -13.87 -4.02
CA ASP A 265 18.70 -13.39 -5.37
C ASP A 265 17.25 -13.54 -5.83
N TRP A 266 16.62 -14.66 -5.49
CA TRP A 266 15.21 -14.88 -5.78
C TRP A 266 14.31 -13.88 -5.07
N ILE A 267 14.53 -13.63 -3.77
CA ILE A 267 13.77 -12.62 -3.03
C ILE A 267 14.02 -11.23 -3.60
N SER A 268 15.28 -10.88 -3.87
CA SER A 268 15.64 -9.59 -4.47
C SER A 268 14.99 -9.38 -5.85
N PHE A 269 14.92 -10.45 -6.66
CA PHE A 269 14.19 -10.41 -7.93
C PHE A 269 12.70 -10.11 -7.74
N LYS A 270 12.05 -10.77 -6.78
CA LYS A 270 10.61 -10.55 -6.50
C LYS A 270 10.35 -9.11 -6.04
N GLU A 271 11.23 -8.56 -5.23
CA GLU A 271 11.16 -7.15 -4.83
C GLU A 271 11.33 -6.22 -6.04
N GLU A 272 12.27 -6.53 -6.96
CA GLU A 272 12.42 -5.78 -8.19
C GLU A 272 11.17 -5.90 -9.09
N GLN A 273 10.48 -7.05 -9.12
CA GLN A 273 9.22 -7.20 -9.85
C GLN A 273 8.12 -6.30 -9.29
N THR A 274 7.98 -6.22 -7.97
CA THR A 274 7.04 -5.30 -7.34
C THR A 274 7.36 -3.84 -7.68
N ALA A 275 8.64 -3.48 -7.60
CA ALA A 275 9.10 -2.14 -7.97
C ALA A 275 8.80 -1.80 -9.44
N ARG A 276 9.09 -2.72 -10.35
CA ARG A 276 8.80 -2.55 -11.79
C ARG A 276 7.30 -2.45 -12.08
N HIS A 277 6.47 -3.21 -11.35
CA HIS A 277 5.01 -3.12 -11.48
C HIS A 277 4.51 -1.71 -11.12
N LEU A 278 4.88 -1.21 -9.95
CA LEU A 278 4.47 0.12 -9.51
C LEU A 278 5.04 1.23 -10.39
N GLN A 279 6.27 1.09 -10.84
CA GLN A 279 6.86 2.04 -11.80
C GLN A 279 6.11 2.03 -13.13
N GLY A 280 5.74 0.84 -13.64
CA GLY A 280 4.94 0.73 -14.86
C GLY A 280 3.55 1.34 -14.73
N LEU A 281 2.88 1.22 -13.57
CA LEU A 281 1.62 1.91 -13.30
C LEU A 281 1.79 3.44 -13.36
N LYS A 282 2.83 3.96 -12.70
CA LYS A 282 3.17 5.38 -12.74
C LYS A 282 3.41 5.87 -14.18
N GLU A 283 4.20 5.13 -14.95
CA GLU A 283 4.50 5.46 -16.35
C GLU A 283 3.24 5.48 -17.20
N CYS A 284 2.31 4.54 -17.02
CA CYS A 284 1.02 4.55 -17.72
C CYS A 284 0.23 5.84 -17.47
N PHE A 285 0.20 6.35 -16.23
CA PHE A 285 -0.43 7.64 -15.94
C PHE A 285 0.32 8.81 -16.56
N GLN A 286 1.66 8.80 -16.51
CA GLN A 286 2.49 9.86 -17.07
C GLN A 286 2.41 9.93 -18.60
N GLU A 287 2.34 8.79 -19.30
CA GLU A 287 2.06 8.72 -20.74
C GLU A 287 0.72 9.37 -21.13
N ASN A 288 -0.23 9.41 -20.20
CA ASN A 288 -1.52 10.07 -20.34
C ASN A 288 -1.54 11.50 -19.74
N GLU A 289 -0.38 12.15 -19.65
CA GLU A 289 -0.21 13.53 -19.18
C GLU A 289 -0.62 13.77 -17.70
N ILE A 290 -0.80 12.72 -16.91
CA ILE A 290 -1.06 12.81 -15.48
C ILE A 290 0.28 12.76 -14.74
N SER A 291 0.70 13.91 -14.18
CA SER A 291 1.95 14.05 -13.46
C SER A 291 1.72 14.77 -12.12
N ILE A 292 1.38 13.99 -11.12
CA ILE A 292 1.10 14.42 -9.73
C ILE A 292 1.88 13.56 -8.75
N LEU A 293 1.59 13.63 -7.46
CA LEU A 293 2.18 12.72 -6.49
C LEU A 293 1.68 11.30 -6.71
N PHE A 294 2.62 10.37 -6.86
CA PHE A 294 2.36 8.93 -6.85
C PHE A 294 3.01 8.30 -5.61
N PHE A 295 2.30 7.40 -4.96
CA PHE A 295 2.82 6.61 -3.84
C PHE A 295 2.18 5.23 -3.81
N GLY A 296 2.83 4.27 -3.15
CA GLY A 296 2.29 2.94 -2.89
C GLY A 296 2.07 2.72 -1.40
N ASN A 297 1.27 1.75 -1.03
CA ASN A 297 1.20 1.25 0.33
C ASN A 297 1.62 -0.22 0.37
N PHE A 298 2.32 -0.59 1.42
CA PHE A 298 2.86 -1.93 1.60
C PHE A 298 2.41 -2.47 2.95
N PRO A 299 1.93 -3.72 3.01
CA PRO A 299 1.54 -4.35 4.27
C PRO A 299 2.74 -4.73 5.13
N VAL A 300 3.92 -4.67 4.54
CA VAL A 300 5.19 -5.10 5.13
C VAL A 300 6.17 -3.94 5.11
N HIS A 301 7.13 -3.96 6.01
CA HIS A 301 8.15 -2.94 6.13
C HIS A 301 8.81 -2.58 4.79
N PRO A 302 9.07 -1.29 4.51
CA PRO A 302 9.75 -0.83 3.31
C PRO A 302 11.18 -1.37 3.16
N GLU A 303 11.74 -1.92 4.23
CA GLU A 303 13.00 -2.66 4.20
C GLU A 303 12.98 -3.81 3.19
N VAL A 304 11.80 -4.37 2.95
CA VAL A 304 11.61 -5.41 1.93
C VAL A 304 11.65 -4.85 0.51
N LEU A 305 11.58 -3.52 0.33
CA LEU A 305 11.49 -2.87 -0.98
C LEU A 305 12.40 -1.63 -1.12
N PRO A 306 13.74 -1.74 -0.92
CA PRO A 306 14.63 -0.56 -0.93
C PRO A 306 14.66 0.17 -2.27
N ASN A 307 14.37 -0.53 -3.37
CA ASN A 307 14.40 0.08 -4.71
C ASN A 307 13.18 0.97 -4.99
N LEU A 308 12.14 0.89 -4.15
CA LEU A 308 10.97 1.76 -4.22
C LEU A 308 11.16 3.08 -3.48
N SER A 309 12.11 3.13 -2.54
CA SER A 309 12.32 4.29 -1.67
C SER A 309 12.88 5.52 -2.38
N GLN A 310 13.44 5.39 -3.58
CA GLN A 310 14.05 6.50 -4.29
C GLN A 310 13.13 7.21 -5.29
N SER A 311 12.09 6.54 -5.77
CA SER A 311 11.17 7.09 -6.78
C SER A 311 9.70 7.06 -6.38
N GLN A 312 9.36 6.35 -5.32
CA GLN A 312 7.98 6.19 -4.85
C GLN A 312 7.93 6.34 -3.33
N LEU A 313 7.00 7.15 -2.89
CA LEU A 313 6.72 7.32 -1.48
C LEU A 313 5.80 6.19 -1.03
N SER A 314 6.16 5.51 0.05
CA SER A 314 5.36 4.43 0.61
C SER A 314 4.76 4.84 1.94
N ALA A 315 3.53 4.39 2.17
CA ALA A 315 2.84 4.57 3.43
C ALA A 315 2.39 3.20 3.95
N ASP A 316 2.48 2.99 5.25
CA ASP A 316 2.04 1.73 5.85
C ASP A 316 0.56 1.76 6.20
N GLN A 317 -0.06 0.60 6.13
CA GLN A 317 -1.42 0.39 6.55
C GLN A 317 -1.42 -0.08 8.00
N PHE A 318 -1.87 0.79 8.88
CA PHE A 318 -1.93 0.50 10.29
C PHE A 318 -3.24 -0.22 10.64
N TYR A 319 -3.11 -1.39 11.23
CA TYR A 319 -4.24 -2.23 11.58
C TYR A 319 -4.18 -2.61 13.06
N ARG A 320 -4.96 -1.92 13.90
CA ARG A 320 -5.41 -2.50 15.17
C ARG A 320 -6.73 -1.90 15.61
N SER A 321 -7.65 -2.79 15.83
CA SER A 321 -8.85 -2.55 16.61
C SER A 321 -8.67 -3.32 17.92
N GLY A 322 -8.97 -2.72 19.03
CA GLY A 322 -9.11 -3.49 20.24
C GLY A 322 -8.72 -2.76 21.53
N GLU A 323 -9.50 -3.01 22.53
CA GLU A 323 -9.32 -2.47 23.88
C GLU A 323 -8.18 -3.15 24.66
N ALA A 324 -7.66 -4.29 24.18
CA ALA A 324 -6.62 -5.06 24.84
C ALA A 324 -5.35 -5.12 23.99
N LEU A 325 -4.51 -4.10 24.10
CA LEU A 325 -3.12 -4.21 23.69
C LEU A 325 -2.33 -4.92 24.78
N TRP A 326 -1.93 -6.15 24.52
CA TRP A 326 -0.93 -6.82 25.36
C TRP A 326 0.39 -6.07 25.27
N LYS A 327 1.21 -6.16 26.32
CA LYS A 327 2.51 -5.48 26.39
C LYS A 327 3.37 -5.71 25.14
N ASP A 328 3.43 -6.94 24.67
CA ASP A 328 4.22 -7.31 23.49
C ASP A 328 3.65 -6.72 22.21
N ASP A 329 2.33 -6.64 22.11
CA ASP A 329 1.63 -5.98 21.02
C ASP A 329 1.90 -4.48 20.97
N PHE A 330 1.93 -3.82 22.13
CA PHE A 330 2.26 -2.41 22.24
C PHE A 330 3.68 -2.12 21.73
N TYR A 331 4.68 -2.84 22.19
CA TYR A 331 6.07 -2.63 21.75
C TYR A 331 6.27 -2.95 20.27
N SER A 332 5.58 -3.96 19.75
CA SER A 332 5.58 -4.27 18.32
C SER A 332 5.09 -3.09 17.50
N LEU A 333 3.95 -2.56 17.92
CA LEU A 333 3.30 -1.44 17.29
C LEU A 333 4.16 -0.16 17.35
N GLU A 334 4.68 0.16 18.53
CA GLU A 334 5.55 1.31 18.73
C GLU A 334 6.77 1.29 17.81
N ARG A 335 7.45 0.15 17.69
CA ARG A 335 8.61 -0.01 16.81
C ARG A 335 8.25 0.19 15.34
N GLN A 336 7.16 -0.39 14.91
CA GLN A 336 6.66 -0.23 13.55
C GLN A 336 6.33 1.23 13.25
N LEU A 337 5.64 1.91 14.16
CA LEU A 337 5.32 3.33 14.01
C LEU A 337 6.58 4.20 14.03
N LYS A 338 7.56 3.92 14.89
CA LYS A 338 8.86 4.62 14.90
C LYS A 338 9.62 4.43 13.59
N TYR A 339 9.58 3.22 13.01
CA TYR A 339 10.19 2.96 11.73
C TYR A 339 9.58 3.86 10.64
N TRP A 340 8.24 3.87 10.53
CA TRP A 340 7.52 4.69 9.56
C TRP A 340 7.63 6.18 9.86
N GLY A 341 7.57 6.58 11.12
CA GLY A 341 7.70 7.97 11.53
C GLY A 341 9.07 8.59 11.20
N ASN A 342 10.11 7.76 11.12
CA ASN A 342 11.46 8.18 10.71
C ASN A 342 11.72 7.98 9.20
N SER A 343 10.73 7.52 8.44
CA SER A 343 10.84 7.43 6.97
C SER A 343 10.73 8.80 6.30
N ASN A 344 11.14 8.88 5.04
CA ASN A 344 10.97 10.09 4.24
C ASN A 344 9.50 10.43 3.93
N PHE A 345 8.59 9.53 4.27
CA PHE A 345 7.15 9.68 4.04
C PHE A 345 6.36 9.15 5.25
N PRO A 346 6.31 9.89 6.37
CA PRO A 346 5.69 9.44 7.61
C PRO A 346 4.16 9.53 7.55
N TRP A 347 3.55 8.78 6.65
CA TRP A 347 2.12 8.73 6.38
C TRP A 347 1.56 7.33 6.59
N LEU A 348 0.47 7.23 7.36
CA LEU A 348 -0.34 6.02 7.46
C LEU A 348 -1.48 6.08 6.44
N SER A 349 -1.39 5.27 5.39
CA SER A 349 -2.42 5.19 4.34
C SER A 349 -3.70 4.47 4.80
N GLY A 350 -3.70 3.88 5.98
CA GLY A 350 -4.84 3.24 6.60
C GLY A 350 -4.76 3.37 8.13
N PHE A 351 -5.27 4.48 8.67
CA PHE A 351 -5.51 4.63 10.10
C PHE A 351 -6.98 4.26 10.37
N TYR A 352 -7.20 3.09 10.94
CA TYR A 352 -8.55 2.56 11.08
C TYR A 352 -9.32 3.21 12.22
N CYS A 353 -10.44 3.86 11.86
CA CYS A 353 -11.41 4.43 12.81
C CYS A 353 -12.69 3.60 12.92
N GLY A 354 -12.67 2.42 12.39
CA GLY A 354 -13.70 1.40 12.46
C GLY A 354 -13.08 0.04 12.28
N ASN A 355 -13.88 -1.00 12.21
CA ASN A 355 -13.41 -2.36 12.02
C ASN A 355 -14.27 -3.16 11.05
N SER A 356 -13.66 -4.13 10.39
CA SER A 356 -14.37 -5.03 9.51
C SER A 356 -14.96 -6.22 10.28
N SER A 357 -16.21 -6.59 9.98
CA SER A 357 -16.82 -7.81 10.47
C SER A 357 -17.76 -8.39 9.42
N SER A 358 -17.78 -9.71 9.30
CA SER A 358 -18.78 -10.41 8.50
C SER A 358 -20.15 -10.41 9.18
N ASN A 359 -20.16 -10.35 10.52
CA ASN A 359 -21.38 -10.30 11.33
C ASN A 359 -21.08 -9.64 12.68
N PRO A 360 -21.49 -8.38 12.90
CA PRO A 360 -21.26 -7.68 14.17
C PRO A 360 -21.95 -8.34 15.38
N SER A 361 -23.01 -9.12 15.15
CA SER A 361 -23.71 -9.83 16.24
C SER A 361 -22.98 -11.07 16.73
N GLU A 362 -21.96 -11.54 16.02
CA GLU A 362 -21.09 -12.62 16.46
C GLU A 362 -19.99 -12.09 17.40
N HIS A 363 -20.32 -11.85 18.64
CA HIS A 363 -19.45 -11.27 19.68
C HIS A 363 -18.07 -11.90 19.86
N ARG A 364 -17.78 -13.04 19.27
CA ARG A 364 -16.48 -13.73 19.39
C ARG A 364 -15.43 -13.27 18.39
N LYS A 365 -15.79 -12.49 17.37
CA LYS A 365 -14.88 -12.08 16.28
C LYS A 365 -14.85 -10.58 16.01
N TYR A 366 -15.68 -9.81 16.68
CA TYR A 366 -15.78 -8.38 16.49
C TYR A 366 -15.28 -7.64 17.72
N PHE A 367 -14.29 -6.79 17.52
CA PHE A 367 -13.81 -5.87 18.56
C PHE A 367 -14.21 -4.45 18.17
N PRO A 368 -15.12 -3.80 18.91
CA PRO A 368 -15.54 -2.43 18.64
C PRO A 368 -14.35 -1.46 18.70
N VAL A 369 -14.31 -0.51 17.78
CA VAL A 369 -13.36 0.59 17.84
C VAL A 369 -13.97 1.74 18.63
N THR A 370 -13.51 1.92 19.85
CA THR A 370 -14.01 2.96 20.73
C THR A 370 -13.29 4.30 20.53
N PRO A 371 -13.88 5.45 20.90
CA PRO A 371 -13.20 6.76 20.89
C PRO A 371 -11.90 6.78 21.68
N VAL A 372 -11.84 6.01 22.78
CA VAL A 372 -10.61 5.90 23.59
C VAL A 372 -9.51 5.17 22.84
N ALA A 373 -9.86 4.05 22.18
CA ALA A 373 -8.91 3.30 21.36
C ALA A 373 -8.40 4.15 20.18
N THR A 374 -9.31 4.85 19.48
CA THR A 374 -8.95 5.76 18.38
C THR A 374 -7.96 6.84 18.84
N LYS A 375 -8.24 7.48 20.00
CA LYS A 375 -7.35 8.49 20.56
C LYS A 375 -5.98 7.91 20.92
N PHE A 376 -5.95 6.80 21.65
CA PHE A 376 -4.71 6.14 22.06
C PHE A 376 -3.81 5.83 20.86
N MET A 377 -4.37 5.25 19.80
CA MET A 377 -3.64 4.86 18.62
C MET A 377 -3.11 6.07 17.83
N PHE A 378 -3.88 7.15 17.77
CA PHE A 378 -3.46 8.39 17.13
C PHE A 378 -2.32 9.05 17.92
N ASP A 379 -2.45 9.17 19.23
CA ASP A 379 -1.44 9.77 20.10
C ASP A 379 -0.12 8.99 20.01
N LEU A 380 -0.19 7.65 20.05
CA LEU A 380 0.97 6.79 19.90
C LEU A 380 1.64 6.98 18.52
N ALA A 381 0.86 7.03 17.45
CA ALA A 381 1.41 7.24 16.11
C ALA A 381 2.11 8.61 15.99
N LEU A 382 1.51 9.68 16.52
CA LEU A 382 2.14 11.00 16.58
C LEU A 382 3.44 10.99 17.40
N ALA A 383 3.42 10.35 18.59
CA ALA A 383 4.60 10.23 19.44
C ALA A 383 5.74 9.46 18.75
N CYS A 384 5.40 8.55 17.85
CA CYS A 384 6.37 7.81 17.04
C CYS A 384 6.83 8.53 15.77
N GLY A 385 6.36 9.77 15.52
CA GLY A 385 6.81 10.61 14.39
C GLY A 385 5.94 10.54 13.14
N ILE A 386 4.79 9.86 13.18
CA ILE A 386 3.82 9.90 12.06
C ILE A 386 3.22 11.29 11.96
N LYS A 387 3.13 11.82 10.72
CA LYS A 387 2.66 13.19 10.45
C LYS A 387 1.45 13.25 9.52
N ALA A 388 1.08 12.14 8.90
CA ALA A 388 -0.01 12.08 7.96
C ALA A 388 -0.87 10.83 8.18
N PHE A 389 -2.19 10.98 8.05
CA PHE A 389 -3.15 9.92 8.36
C PHE A 389 -4.27 9.89 7.32
N ASN A 390 -4.55 8.71 6.80
CA ASN A 390 -5.80 8.43 6.10
C ASN A 390 -6.75 7.69 7.06
N PHE A 391 -7.78 8.38 7.51
CA PHE A 391 -8.77 7.83 8.44
C PHE A 391 -9.70 6.86 7.69
N SER A 392 -9.42 5.58 7.81
CA SER A 392 -10.05 4.48 7.06
C SER A 392 -10.89 3.59 7.98
N MET A 393 -12.14 3.31 7.73
CA MET A 393 -13.06 4.11 6.89
C MET A 393 -13.61 5.27 7.72
N PHE A 394 -13.64 6.48 7.18
CA PHE A 394 -14.29 7.60 7.85
C PHE A 394 -15.82 7.55 7.70
N VAL A 395 -16.29 7.10 6.55
CA VAL A 395 -17.70 6.80 6.29
C VAL A 395 -17.86 5.29 6.21
N GLU A 396 -18.82 4.75 6.97
CA GLU A 396 -19.16 3.32 6.97
C GLU A 396 -19.44 2.79 5.56
N ARG A 397 -19.29 1.49 5.44
CA ARG A 397 -19.67 0.70 4.29
C ARG A 397 -20.11 -0.70 4.75
N ASP A 398 -20.60 -1.49 3.84
CA ASP A 398 -20.86 -2.90 4.08
C ASP A 398 -19.66 -3.60 4.72
N HIS A 399 -19.91 -4.41 5.73
CA HIS A 399 -18.91 -5.15 6.51
C HIS A 399 -17.85 -4.29 7.23
N TRP A 400 -18.12 -2.98 7.40
CA TRP A 400 -17.25 -2.08 8.14
C TRP A 400 -18.08 -1.18 9.05
N TYR A 401 -17.81 -1.22 10.36
CA TYR A 401 -18.61 -0.64 11.42
C TYR A 401 -17.77 0.25 12.34
N ASP A 402 -18.43 1.03 13.19
CA ASP A 402 -17.83 1.95 14.15
C ASP A 402 -17.05 3.11 13.51
N SER A 403 -17.32 3.42 12.25
CA SER A 403 -16.75 4.60 11.60
C SER A 403 -17.27 5.88 12.21
N PRO A 404 -16.58 7.03 12.02
CA PRO A 404 -17.11 8.33 12.44
C PRO A 404 -18.46 8.71 11.84
N LEU A 405 -18.74 8.29 10.60
CA LEU A 405 -20.02 8.52 9.93
C LEU A 405 -20.62 7.21 9.43
N GLY A 406 -21.94 7.08 9.58
CA GLY A 406 -22.72 6.03 8.94
C GLY A 406 -22.82 6.20 7.42
N THR A 407 -23.34 5.17 6.73
CA THR A 407 -23.55 5.18 5.27
C THR A 407 -24.52 6.27 4.77
N ASP A 408 -25.39 6.77 5.65
CA ASP A 408 -26.31 7.89 5.41
C ASP A 408 -25.70 9.26 5.77
N GLY A 409 -24.45 9.26 6.23
CA GLY A 409 -23.74 10.41 6.78
C GLY A 409 -24.11 10.70 8.24
N GLY A 410 -24.89 9.85 8.94
CA GLY A 410 -25.20 10.00 10.37
C GLY A 410 -23.94 10.04 11.22
N ILE A 411 -23.90 10.94 12.21
CA ILE A 411 -22.76 11.07 13.14
C ILE A 411 -22.79 9.87 14.11
N GLN A 412 -21.63 9.20 14.27
CA GLN A 412 -21.45 8.07 15.17
C GLN A 412 -20.46 8.36 16.30
N ALA A 413 -20.27 7.41 17.21
CA ALA A 413 -19.53 7.59 18.46
C ALA A 413 -18.09 8.09 18.25
N ASN A 414 -17.42 7.67 17.17
CA ASN A 414 -16.03 8.06 16.88
C ASN A 414 -15.89 9.43 16.22
N TYR A 415 -16.98 10.10 15.82
CA TYR A 415 -16.89 11.37 15.09
C TYR A 415 -16.26 12.48 15.93
N GLU A 416 -16.77 12.71 17.14
CA GLU A 416 -16.31 13.80 18.01
C GLU A 416 -14.83 13.67 18.39
N ILE A 417 -14.36 12.45 18.64
CA ILE A 417 -12.95 12.25 18.97
C ILE A 417 -12.07 12.58 17.76
N VAL A 418 -12.46 12.15 16.55
CA VAL A 418 -11.69 12.45 15.34
C VAL A 418 -11.65 13.95 15.06
N VAL A 419 -12.77 14.68 15.24
CA VAL A 419 -12.81 16.15 15.15
C VAL A 419 -11.75 16.77 16.07
N ARG A 420 -11.68 16.33 17.33
CA ARG A 420 -10.69 16.82 18.30
C ARG A 420 -9.26 16.51 17.86
N LEU A 421 -9.01 15.30 17.36
CA LEU A 421 -7.67 14.89 16.91
C LEU A 421 -7.21 15.70 15.69
N VAL A 422 -8.09 15.92 14.71
CA VAL A 422 -7.78 16.72 13.53
C VAL A 422 -7.52 18.19 13.89
N SER A 423 -8.29 18.73 14.86
CA SER A 423 -8.12 20.12 15.32
C SER A 423 -6.84 20.35 16.13
N LEU A 424 -6.16 19.32 16.58
CA LEU A 424 -4.87 19.48 17.29
C LEU A 424 -3.83 20.22 16.44
N ASN A 425 -3.87 20.03 15.12
CA ASN A 425 -2.95 20.72 14.21
C ASN A 425 -3.11 22.26 14.23
N GLU A 426 -4.27 22.77 14.58
CA GLU A 426 -4.49 24.22 14.73
C GLU A 426 -3.84 24.78 15.99
N LYS A 427 -3.60 23.91 16.99
CA LYS A 427 -3.07 24.29 18.31
C LYS A 427 -1.59 23.97 18.47
N ILE A 428 -1.13 22.91 17.82
CA ILE A 428 0.23 22.39 17.92
C ILE A 428 0.78 22.22 16.49
N PRO A 429 1.98 22.72 16.19
CA PRO A 429 2.59 22.57 14.86
C PRO A 429 3.10 21.11 14.69
N LEU A 430 2.17 20.16 14.54
CA LEU A 430 2.46 18.71 14.46
C LEU A 430 3.48 18.38 13.36
N ASN A 431 3.44 19.11 12.27
CA ASN A 431 4.38 18.99 11.14
C ASN A 431 5.83 19.36 11.50
N ARG A 432 6.05 20.15 12.57
CA ARG A 432 7.38 20.57 13.04
C ARG A 432 7.92 19.74 14.20
N LEU A 433 7.11 18.83 14.74
CA LEU A 433 7.58 17.92 15.77
C LEU A 433 8.59 16.95 15.17
N GLU A 434 9.71 16.74 15.85
CA GLU A 434 10.78 15.85 15.45
C GLU A 434 10.99 14.77 16.52
N SER A 435 11.31 13.57 16.09
CA SER A 435 11.69 12.50 17.00
C SER A 435 13.07 12.81 17.59
N THR A 436 13.20 12.74 18.91
CA THR A 436 14.46 12.93 19.62
C THR A 436 15.20 11.61 19.86
N ALA A 437 15.11 10.66 18.93
CA ALA A 437 15.79 9.37 19.06
C ALA A 437 17.31 9.58 19.20
N ARG A 438 17.89 9.09 20.29
CA ARG A 438 19.33 9.21 20.58
C ARG A 438 20.14 8.01 20.09
N VAL A 439 19.47 6.90 19.84
CA VAL A 439 20.08 5.65 19.39
C VAL A 439 19.35 5.13 18.17
N GLY A 440 20.10 4.81 17.12
CA GLY A 440 19.60 4.18 15.90
C GLY A 440 19.92 2.70 15.88
N LEU A 441 18.93 1.85 15.59
CA LEU A 441 19.15 0.44 15.34
C LEU A 441 19.30 0.19 13.85
N ALA A 442 20.47 -0.31 13.44
CA ALA A 442 20.70 -0.70 12.06
C ALA A 442 20.10 -2.08 11.78
N LEU A 443 19.18 -2.13 10.84
CA LEU A 443 18.55 -3.38 10.40
C LEU A 443 19.31 -3.94 9.19
N TYR A 444 19.86 -5.16 9.36
CA TYR A 444 20.55 -5.83 8.28
C TYR A 444 19.57 -6.68 7.47
N ARG A 445 19.21 -6.19 6.29
CA ARG A 445 18.20 -6.77 5.41
C ARG A 445 18.33 -8.26 5.11
N PRO A 446 19.52 -8.85 4.86
CA PRO A 446 19.64 -10.29 4.62
C PRO A 446 19.13 -11.16 5.76
N TYR A 447 19.05 -10.68 7.00
CA TYR A 447 18.39 -11.42 8.09
C TYR A 447 16.89 -11.59 7.84
N TRP A 448 16.23 -10.58 7.28
CA TRP A 448 14.82 -10.64 6.90
C TRP A 448 14.58 -11.65 5.78
N TRP A 449 15.41 -11.61 4.76
CA TRP A 449 15.37 -12.58 3.69
C TRP A 449 15.58 -14.01 4.20
N TYR A 450 16.53 -14.21 5.09
CA TYR A 450 16.76 -15.52 5.71
C TYR A 450 15.54 -16.02 6.47
N ARG A 451 14.92 -15.15 7.28
CA ARG A 451 13.73 -15.51 8.05
C ARG A 451 12.53 -15.80 7.16
N SER A 452 12.33 -15.09 6.06
CA SER A 452 11.25 -15.37 5.11
C SER A 452 11.37 -16.74 4.41
N LEU A 453 12.56 -17.34 4.41
CA LEU A 453 12.81 -18.66 3.84
C LEU A 453 12.40 -19.81 4.77
N ASP A 454 12.26 -19.58 6.07
CA ASP A 454 11.91 -20.62 7.04
C ASP A 454 10.41 -20.92 7.00
N THR A 455 10.06 -21.93 6.20
CA THR A 455 8.67 -22.37 6.00
C THR A 455 8.12 -23.28 7.11
N ARG A 456 8.94 -23.66 8.09
CA ARG A 456 8.53 -24.57 9.20
C ARG A 456 7.57 -23.87 10.17
N PHE A 457 7.60 -22.56 10.22
CA PHE A 457 6.68 -21.77 11.00
C PHE A 457 5.84 -20.93 10.04
N PRO A 458 4.49 -20.87 10.21
CA PRO A 458 3.69 -19.90 9.51
C PRO A 458 4.33 -18.54 9.79
N PHE A 459 4.80 -17.89 8.74
CA PHE A 459 5.58 -16.67 8.83
C PHE A 459 4.68 -15.56 9.38
N ASP A 460 4.64 -15.45 10.69
CA ASP A 460 4.17 -14.26 11.37
C ASP A 460 5.32 -13.27 11.38
N TYR A 461 5.41 -12.51 10.30
CA TYR A 461 6.44 -11.51 10.08
C TYR A 461 6.59 -10.56 11.29
N PHE A 462 5.48 -10.23 11.93
CA PHE A 462 5.47 -9.37 13.10
C PHE A 462 6.06 -10.03 14.36
N LYS A 463 5.72 -11.28 14.63
CA LYS A 463 6.27 -12.00 15.78
C LYS A 463 7.77 -12.21 15.67
N GLU A 464 8.26 -12.40 14.46
CA GLU A 464 9.68 -12.61 14.24
C GLU A 464 10.49 -11.31 14.28
N LEU A 465 9.95 -10.21 13.74
CA LEU A 465 10.46 -8.87 13.99
C LEU A 465 10.60 -8.60 15.48
N LEU A 466 9.57 -8.93 16.24
CA LEU A 466 9.57 -8.79 17.69
C LEU A 466 10.72 -9.53 18.34
N ARG A 467 10.95 -10.80 18.02
CA ARG A 467 12.05 -11.59 18.63
C ARG A 467 13.42 -11.00 18.35
N ILE A 468 13.66 -10.49 17.13
CA ILE A 468 14.94 -9.85 16.80
C ILE A 468 15.10 -8.56 17.59
N PHE A 469 14.04 -7.75 17.68
CA PHE A 469 14.07 -6.51 18.44
C PHE A 469 14.07 -6.74 19.96
N GLU A 470 13.37 -7.75 20.45
CA GLU A 470 13.40 -8.12 21.87
C GLU A 470 14.78 -8.62 22.29
N GLY A 471 15.43 -9.45 21.47
CA GLY A 471 16.82 -9.82 21.66
C GLY A 471 17.71 -8.58 21.74
N ALA A 472 17.66 -7.71 20.73
CA ALA A 472 18.44 -6.48 20.72
C ALA A 472 18.07 -5.51 21.86
N SER A 473 16.78 -5.41 22.24
CA SER A 473 16.38 -4.53 23.34
C SER A 473 16.72 -5.11 24.74
N GLN A 474 16.76 -6.43 24.89
CA GLN A 474 17.25 -7.06 26.12
C GLN A 474 18.75 -6.86 26.27
N ASP A 475 19.52 -7.00 25.19
CA ASP A 475 20.94 -6.70 25.18
C ASP A 475 21.25 -5.21 25.46
N LEU A 476 20.38 -4.30 24.96
CA LEU A 476 20.50 -2.86 25.21
C LEU A 476 19.94 -2.44 26.58
N SER A 477 19.10 -3.25 27.23
CA SER A 477 18.57 -2.94 28.58
C SER A 477 19.64 -2.97 29.68
N HIS A 478 20.79 -3.60 29.42
CA HIS A 478 21.97 -3.54 30.28
C HIS A 478 22.77 -2.25 30.11
N LEU A 479 22.57 -1.53 29.01
CA LEU A 479 23.10 -0.19 28.84
C LEU A 479 22.10 0.76 29.52
N LYS A 480 22.43 1.23 30.75
CA LYS A 480 21.72 2.35 31.37
C LYS A 480 21.91 3.58 30.47
N ILE A 481 21.05 3.73 29.49
CA ILE A 481 20.94 4.92 28.66
C ILE A 481 19.83 5.75 29.30
N ASP A 482 20.23 6.67 30.19
CA ASP A 482 19.37 7.71 30.74
C ASP A 482 18.87 8.66 29.62
#